data_180a9275a4e2eb049458f1bc07fed5d9
#
_entry.id   180a9275a4e2eb049458f1bc07fed5d9
#
_cell.length_a   1.000
_cell.length_b   1.000
_cell.length_c   1.000
_cell.angle_alpha   90.00
_cell.angle_beta   90.00
_cell.angle_gamma   90.00
#
_symmetry.space_group_name_H-M   'P 1'
#
loop_
_entity.id
_entity.type
_entity.pdbx_description
1 polymer ?
#
loop_
_entity_poly.entity_id
_entity_poly.type
_entity_poly.pdbx_seq_one_letter_code
_entity_poly.pdbx_strand_id
1 'polypeptide(L)'
;MKELYKELIQYLNDNFIDYKELGDYVIEINNQTYELFEPIEWEEGKKVLFDEDFRWACDRTDCDNYIFSFGSIWYSLKKGDELQVKLNPIKWLGKAKLEDEEFYIDTYLGIHGPLELLNSVGLYKKWCEKAKFLGITSLGICEKGTLAGCMKFQNACQKAGLRSIQGMEIIIVDEKKDLKYTIKAFVKNQIGWQNLLKLNEIINTNDKAFVTQEDIEDCYDGLVLIWDPKSIEYRNIPTNLKEIVPYYQLDTTVFEKEEKDIDYLNNLKKFFLSEFEPIAMCDAYYIEKEWYPVKKKLNSIGKIITHESKNQYFKNYQEYFEELSYLFGNDEKFFSTWERAVSNLKEVSFECNFVIETQIRHMPVYHMTDEEALRYETNIDMFEDLIFKGIEDHPELLEKYSDEVIQERLEREMKVIEEGDVVDYFLMLRDIVNWCKKENILLGSGRGSSAGSLISYLLGLVNVNPLEYDLLFERFLTTGRLIRHDKVEEVVINENSSSPICIKSTDFVRILRNNEKMIVKVGELQEGDNLVDYES
;
A
#
# COMPACT_ATOMS: atom_id res chain seq x y z
N MET A 1 15.27 -19.36 -29.12
CA MET A 1 14.24 -20.13 -29.87
C MET A 1 14.27 -21.64 -29.60
N LYS A 2 15.32 -22.41 -29.96
CA LYS A 2 15.30 -23.89 -29.79
C LYS A 2 15.21 -24.37 -28.35
N GLU A 3 15.79 -23.65 -27.40
CA GLU A 3 15.74 -23.96 -25.99
C GLU A 3 14.38 -23.53 -25.40
N LEU A 4 13.91 -22.34 -25.76
CA LEU A 4 12.59 -21.83 -25.39
C LEU A 4 11.46 -22.72 -25.95
N TYR A 5 11.63 -23.28 -27.14
CA TYR A 5 10.66 -24.24 -27.70
C TYR A 5 10.60 -25.55 -26.89
N LYS A 6 11.74 -26.05 -26.42
CA LYS A 6 11.77 -27.21 -25.53
C LYS A 6 11.07 -26.92 -24.18
N GLU A 7 11.28 -25.73 -23.62
CA GLU A 7 10.60 -25.31 -22.42
C GLU A 7 9.09 -25.21 -22.65
N LEU A 8 8.63 -24.68 -23.80
CA LEU A 8 7.23 -24.68 -24.17
C LEU A 8 6.65 -26.09 -24.25
N ILE A 9 7.32 -27.00 -24.97
CA ILE A 9 6.87 -28.39 -25.10
C ILE A 9 6.85 -29.10 -23.74
N GLN A 10 7.85 -28.86 -22.88
CA GLN A 10 7.86 -29.37 -21.52
C GLN A 10 6.68 -28.83 -20.73
N TYR A 11 6.44 -27.53 -20.80
CA TYR A 11 5.29 -26.87 -20.14
C TYR A 11 3.95 -27.46 -20.60
N LEU A 12 3.75 -27.66 -21.91
CA LEU A 12 2.52 -28.22 -22.45
C LEU A 12 2.30 -29.67 -21.95
N ASN A 13 3.35 -30.47 -21.92
CA ASN A 13 3.31 -31.84 -21.41
C ASN A 13 3.05 -31.89 -19.90
N ASP A 14 3.73 -31.08 -19.12
CA ASP A 14 3.59 -31.01 -17.66
C ASP A 14 2.17 -30.57 -17.23
N ASN A 15 1.52 -29.81 -18.10
CA ASN A 15 0.16 -29.31 -17.86
C ASN A 15 -0.93 -30.10 -18.61
N PHE A 16 -0.58 -31.24 -19.23
CA PHE A 16 -1.52 -32.12 -19.96
C PHE A 16 -2.31 -31.39 -21.05
N ILE A 17 -1.67 -30.43 -21.74
CA ILE A 17 -2.26 -29.69 -22.86
C ILE A 17 -2.04 -30.47 -24.13
N ASP A 18 -3.11 -30.84 -24.83
CA ASP A 18 -3.01 -31.51 -26.11
C ASP A 18 -2.54 -30.52 -27.17
N TYR A 19 -1.44 -30.85 -27.85
CA TYR A 19 -0.86 -30.03 -28.91
C TYR A 19 -0.38 -30.88 -30.07
N LYS A 20 -0.19 -30.26 -31.22
CA LYS A 20 0.39 -30.86 -32.41
C LYS A 20 1.53 -29.97 -32.92
N GLU A 21 2.70 -30.53 -33.04
CA GLU A 21 3.84 -29.84 -33.66
C GLU A 21 3.65 -29.73 -35.16
N LEU A 22 3.71 -28.51 -35.70
CA LEU A 22 3.58 -28.24 -37.13
C LEU A 22 4.93 -27.93 -37.81
N GLY A 23 6.03 -27.89 -37.03
CA GLY A 23 7.38 -27.56 -37.49
C GLY A 23 7.75 -26.09 -37.28
N ASP A 24 9.05 -25.77 -37.41
CA ASP A 24 9.60 -24.41 -37.35
C ASP A 24 9.10 -23.53 -36.18
N TYR A 25 9.01 -24.13 -34.97
CA TYR A 25 8.52 -23.48 -33.73
C TYR A 25 7.03 -23.09 -33.76
N VAL A 26 6.24 -23.76 -34.60
CA VAL A 26 4.79 -23.58 -34.69
C VAL A 26 4.08 -24.80 -34.10
N ILE A 27 3.09 -24.56 -33.28
CA ILE A 27 2.24 -25.59 -32.66
C ILE A 27 0.76 -25.29 -32.88
N GLU A 28 -0.04 -26.34 -32.90
CA GLU A 28 -1.50 -26.25 -32.92
C GLU A 28 -2.04 -26.68 -31.56
N ILE A 29 -2.86 -25.84 -30.93
CA ILE A 29 -3.54 -26.10 -29.66
C ILE A 29 -5.02 -25.73 -29.85
N ASN A 30 -5.93 -26.68 -29.58
CA ASN A 30 -7.39 -26.49 -29.74
C ASN A 30 -7.80 -25.94 -31.12
N ASN A 31 -7.21 -26.48 -32.20
CA ASN A 31 -7.43 -26.03 -33.59
C ASN A 31 -7.03 -24.58 -33.87
N GLN A 32 -6.18 -24.00 -33.06
CA GLN A 32 -5.56 -22.71 -33.29
C GLN A 32 -4.06 -22.86 -33.41
N THR A 33 -3.48 -22.20 -34.37
CA THR A 33 -2.05 -22.26 -34.66
C THR A 33 -1.34 -21.12 -33.95
N TYR A 34 -0.25 -21.45 -33.26
CA TYR A 34 0.59 -20.52 -32.50
C TYR A 34 2.04 -20.62 -32.96
N GLU A 35 2.67 -19.50 -33.17
CA GLU A 35 4.11 -19.43 -33.43
C GLU A 35 4.82 -18.94 -32.15
N LEU A 36 5.93 -19.62 -31.82
CA LEU A 36 6.76 -19.22 -30.68
C LEU A 36 7.51 -17.93 -31.00
N PHE A 37 7.39 -16.95 -30.11
CA PHE A 37 8.09 -15.67 -30.18
C PHE A 37 9.10 -15.58 -29.04
N GLU A 38 10.33 -15.17 -29.32
CA GLU A 38 11.36 -14.92 -28.32
C GLU A 38 11.51 -13.41 -28.14
N PRO A 39 11.09 -12.83 -27.00
CA PRO A 39 11.26 -11.41 -26.73
C PRO A 39 12.73 -11.02 -26.72
N ILE A 40 13.08 -9.90 -27.32
CA ILE A 40 14.46 -9.39 -27.37
C ILE A 40 14.84 -8.84 -25.99
N GLU A 41 16.02 -9.18 -25.48
CA GLU A 41 16.61 -8.57 -24.30
C GLU A 41 17.17 -7.18 -24.65
N TRP A 42 16.74 -6.16 -23.89
CA TRP A 42 17.27 -4.80 -24.02
C TRP A 42 18.27 -4.47 -22.90
N GLU A 43 19.10 -3.42 -23.15
CA GLU A 43 20.22 -2.94 -22.33
C GLU A 43 19.88 -2.77 -20.84
N GLU A 44 19.74 -3.72 -20.06
CA GLU A 44 19.59 -3.76 -18.60
C GLU A 44 19.07 -5.12 -18.12
N GLY A 45 19.07 -6.16 -18.99
CA GLY A 45 18.57 -7.49 -18.61
C GLY A 45 17.05 -7.55 -18.44
N LYS A 46 16.31 -6.66 -19.05
CA LYS A 46 14.84 -6.70 -19.08
C LYS A 46 14.38 -7.24 -20.42
N LYS A 47 13.68 -8.36 -20.40
CA LYS A 47 12.90 -8.81 -21.55
C LYS A 47 11.67 -7.92 -21.66
N VAL A 48 11.57 -7.11 -22.68
CA VAL A 48 10.45 -6.21 -22.91
C VAL A 48 9.91 -6.48 -24.30
N LEU A 49 8.61 -6.76 -24.40
CA LEU A 49 7.90 -6.75 -25.67
C LEU A 49 7.59 -5.29 -26.01
N PHE A 50 8.15 -4.81 -27.11
CA PHE A 50 7.77 -3.54 -27.68
C PHE A 50 6.83 -3.73 -28.86
N ASP A 51 5.98 -2.74 -29.10
CA ASP A 51 5.10 -2.68 -30.28
C ASP A 51 5.84 -2.97 -31.59
N GLU A 52 7.08 -2.53 -31.69
CA GLU A 52 7.92 -2.71 -32.87
C GLU A 52 8.37 -4.17 -33.07
N ASP A 53 8.73 -4.87 -31.99
CA ASP A 53 9.19 -6.26 -32.04
C ASP A 53 8.05 -7.22 -32.42
N PHE A 54 6.87 -6.97 -31.87
CA PHE A 54 5.70 -7.76 -32.21
C PHE A 54 5.20 -7.51 -33.62
N ARG A 55 5.14 -6.24 -34.07
CA ARG A 55 4.82 -5.88 -35.45
C ARG A 55 5.79 -6.54 -36.42
N TRP A 56 7.08 -6.52 -36.09
CA TRP A 56 8.12 -7.16 -36.93
C TRP A 56 7.95 -8.68 -37.00
N ALA A 57 7.58 -9.33 -35.91
CA ALA A 57 7.26 -10.76 -35.92
C ALA A 57 6.01 -11.05 -36.78
N CYS A 58 4.96 -10.27 -36.61
CA CYS A 58 3.70 -10.38 -37.35
C CYS A 58 3.87 -10.18 -38.86
N ASP A 59 4.82 -9.35 -39.31
CA ASP A 59 5.07 -9.07 -40.73
C ASP A 59 5.83 -10.19 -41.44
N ARG A 60 6.43 -11.13 -40.68
CA ARG A 60 7.25 -12.20 -41.21
C ARG A 60 6.55 -13.56 -41.37
N THR A 61 5.41 -13.71 -40.73
CA THR A 61 4.73 -15.00 -40.65
C THR A 61 3.27 -14.93 -41.03
N ASP A 62 2.76 -16.05 -41.53
CA ASP A 62 1.35 -16.22 -41.87
C ASP A 62 0.50 -16.65 -40.63
N CYS A 63 1.09 -16.67 -39.42
CA CYS A 63 0.42 -17.08 -38.24
C CYS A 63 -0.45 -15.95 -37.66
N ASP A 64 -1.65 -16.28 -37.15
CA ASP A 64 -2.57 -15.34 -36.57
C ASP A 64 -2.38 -15.20 -35.05
N ASN A 65 -1.71 -16.15 -34.41
CA ASN A 65 -1.46 -16.12 -32.96
C ASN A 65 0.00 -16.42 -32.63
N TYR A 66 0.50 -15.77 -31.62
CA TYR A 66 1.87 -15.92 -31.13
C TYR A 66 1.85 -16.37 -29.67
N ILE A 67 2.84 -17.18 -29.29
CA ILE A 67 3.05 -17.65 -27.93
C ILE A 67 4.47 -17.28 -27.48
N PHE A 68 4.62 -16.79 -26.28
CA PHE A 68 5.91 -16.42 -25.72
C PHE A 68 5.92 -16.58 -24.20
N SER A 69 7.09 -16.67 -23.61
CA SER A 69 7.24 -16.67 -22.15
C SER A 69 7.78 -15.34 -21.63
N PHE A 70 7.28 -14.93 -20.48
CA PHE A 70 7.85 -13.86 -19.70
C PHE A 70 8.00 -14.32 -18.24
N GLY A 71 9.24 -14.50 -17.79
CA GLY A 71 9.52 -15.24 -16.58
C GLY A 71 9.14 -16.70 -16.73
N SER A 72 8.37 -17.25 -15.81
CA SER A 72 7.85 -18.62 -15.84
C SER A 72 6.47 -18.75 -16.48
N ILE A 73 5.90 -17.67 -17.01
CA ILE A 73 4.51 -17.62 -17.48
C ILE A 73 4.49 -17.55 -19.00
N TRP A 74 3.63 -18.37 -19.61
CA TRP A 74 3.39 -18.38 -21.04
C TRP A 74 2.20 -17.51 -21.41
N TYR A 75 2.32 -16.76 -22.49
CA TYR A 75 1.31 -15.83 -22.99
C TYR A 75 1.00 -16.11 -24.44
N SER A 76 -0.23 -15.81 -24.84
CA SER A 76 -0.60 -15.74 -26.24
C SER A 76 -1.06 -14.34 -26.62
N LEU A 77 -0.74 -13.94 -27.85
CA LEU A 77 -1.15 -12.68 -28.45
C LEU A 77 -1.70 -12.94 -29.85
N LYS A 78 -2.78 -12.28 -30.24
CA LYS A 78 -3.38 -12.40 -31.55
C LYS A 78 -2.90 -11.27 -32.45
N LYS A 79 -2.69 -11.57 -33.73
CA LYS A 79 -2.33 -10.57 -34.76
C LYS A 79 -3.40 -9.47 -34.81
N GLY A 80 -2.99 -8.22 -34.64
CA GLY A 80 -3.89 -7.06 -34.65
C GLY A 80 -4.38 -6.62 -33.26
N ASP A 81 -4.06 -7.34 -32.18
CA ASP A 81 -4.29 -6.85 -30.82
C ASP A 81 -3.31 -5.69 -30.55
N GLU A 82 -3.85 -4.56 -30.06
CA GLU A 82 -3.00 -3.46 -29.62
C GLU A 82 -2.28 -3.85 -28.32
N LEU A 83 -0.99 -3.60 -28.24
CA LEU A 83 -0.13 -3.94 -27.09
C LEU A 83 -0.48 -3.22 -25.78
N GLN A 84 -1.39 -2.26 -25.81
CA GLN A 84 -1.98 -1.67 -24.60
C GLN A 84 -3.05 -2.56 -23.97
N VAL A 85 -3.48 -3.59 -24.63
CA VAL A 85 -4.53 -4.49 -24.19
C VAL A 85 -3.90 -5.69 -23.49
N LYS A 86 -4.03 -5.71 -22.17
CA LYS A 86 -4.03 -6.90 -21.31
C LYS A 86 -3.31 -8.10 -21.95
N LEU A 87 -2.01 -8.25 -21.68
CA LEU A 87 -1.34 -9.53 -21.84
C LEU A 87 -2.19 -10.55 -21.09
N ASN A 88 -3.04 -11.26 -21.80
CA ASN A 88 -3.78 -12.35 -21.20
C ASN A 88 -2.76 -13.50 -21.05
N PRO A 89 -2.48 -13.95 -19.81
CA PRO A 89 -1.84 -15.24 -19.64
C PRO A 89 -2.62 -16.22 -20.51
N ILE A 90 -1.95 -17.18 -21.13
CA ILE A 90 -2.65 -18.19 -21.93
C ILE A 90 -3.77 -18.71 -21.04
N LYS A 91 -4.99 -18.30 -21.36
CA LYS A 91 -6.17 -18.79 -20.67
C LYS A 91 -6.14 -20.29 -20.85
N TRP A 92 -5.90 -20.98 -19.77
CA TRP A 92 -5.71 -22.39 -19.59
C TRP A 92 -6.41 -23.28 -20.59
N LEU A 93 -5.60 -24.00 -21.32
CA LEU A 93 -6.04 -24.99 -22.30
C LEU A 93 -6.08 -26.42 -21.71
N GLY A 94 -5.81 -26.57 -20.42
CA GLY A 94 -5.76 -27.85 -19.72
C GLY A 94 -6.97 -28.13 -18.84
N LYS A 95 -7.16 -29.40 -18.49
CA LYS A 95 -8.36 -30.04 -17.95
C LYS A 95 -8.92 -29.58 -16.59
N ALA A 96 -8.36 -28.63 -15.93
CA ALA A 96 -9.01 -27.98 -14.80
C ALA A 96 -9.74 -26.75 -15.33
N LYS A 97 -10.91 -26.96 -15.94
CA LYS A 97 -11.81 -25.89 -16.32
C LYS A 97 -12.33 -25.19 -15.06
N LEU A 98 -11.71 -24.07 -14.71
CA LEU A 98 -12.43 -22.99 -14.10
C LEU A 98 -13.11 -22.25 -15.27
N GLU A 99 -14.25 -22.77 -15.71
CA GLU A 99 -15.02 -22.22 -16.83
C GLU A 99 -15.67 -20.90 -16.50
N ASP A 100 -15.67 -20.48 -15.22
CA ASP A 100 -16.35 -19.29 -14.75
C ASP A 100 -15.33 -18.18 -14.42
N GLU A 101 -15.48 -17.02 -15.06
CA GLU A 101 -14.81 -15.76 -14.71
C GLU A 101 -15.05 -15.36 -13.24
N GLU A 102 -16.00 -15.99 -12.57
CA GLU A 102 -16.44 -15.77 -11.20
C GLU A 102 -15.38 -16.11 -10.15
N PHE A 103 -14.42 -16.99 -10.46
CA PHE A 103 -13.36 -17.42 -9.54
C PHE A 103 -11.97 -16.82 -9.84
N TYR A 104 -11.92 -15.79 -10.66
CA TYR A 104 -10.68 -15.06 -10.90
C TYR A 104 -10.31 -14.19 -9.70
N ILE A 105 -9.06 -14.32 -9.24
CA ILE A 105 -8.51 -13.47 -8.18
C ILE A 105 -7.94 -12.19 -8.81
N ASP A 106 -8.60 -11.07 -8.57
CA ASP A 106 -8.14 -9.72 -8.95
C ASP A 106 -7.44 -8.98 -7.81
N THR A 107 -7.41 -9.58 -6.64
CA THR A 107 -6.85 -9.05 -5.40
C THR A 107 -5.77 -10.00 -4.88
N TYR A 108 -4.61 -9.49 -4.49
CA TYR A 108 -3.56 -10.23 -3.84
C TYR A 108 -3.23 -9.62 -2.47
N LEU A 109 -3.51 -10.36 -1.40
CA LEU A 109 -3.12 -10.02 -0.03
C LEU A 109 -1.80 -10.74 0.32
N GLY A 110 -1.11 -10.28 1.38
CA GLY A 110 0.09 -10.95 1.90
C GLY A 110 1.39 -10.53 1.25
N ILE A 111 1.47 -9.31 0.72
CA ILE A 111 2.75 -8.76 0.24
C ILE A 111 3.61 -8.31 1.43
N HIS A 112 4.79 -8.92 1.56
CA HIS A 112 5.85 -8.49 2.44
C HIS A 112 6.83 -7.62 1.66
N GLY A 113 6.81 -6.31 1.91
CA GLY A 113 7.56 -5.33 1.14
C GLY A 113 8.96 -5.06 1.69
N PRO A 114 9.74 -4.17 1.02
CA PRO A 114 11.15 -3.95 1.33
C PRO A 114 11.41 -3.28 2.68
N LEU A 115 10.39 -2.76 3.36
CA LEU A 115 10.54 -2.17 4.69
C LEU A 115 10.33 -3.20 5.82
N GLU A 116 9.98 -4.44 5.50
CA GLU A 116 10.27 -5.59 6.34
C GLU A 116 11.76 -5.95 6.15
N LEU A 117 12.60 -5.21 6.87
CA LEU A 117 14.04 -5.17 6.63
C LEU A 117 14.70 -6.55 6.72
N LEU A 118 15.55 -6.84 5.72
CA LEU A 118 16.32 -8.08 5.62
C LEU A 118 15.51 -9.38 5.46
N ASN A 119 14.17 -9.28 5.34
CA ASN A 119 13.30 -10.43 5.15
C ASN A 119 12.62 -10.47 3.77
N SER A 120 12.45 -9.34 3.11
CA SER A 120 11.76 -9.26 1.82
C SER A 120 12.64 -8.62 0.74
N VAL A 121 12.32 -8.90 -0.53
CA VAL A 121 13.05 -8.43 -1.72
C VAL A 121 12.10 -7.83 -2.74
N GLY A 122 12.43 -6.63 -3.19
CA GLY A 122 11.71 -5.97 -4.29
C GLY A 122 11.09 -4.63 -3.88
N LEU A 123 11.31 -3.62 -4.70
CA LEU A 123 10.70 -2.29 -4.52
C LEU A 123 9.20 -2.36 -4.79
N TYR A 124 8.37 -1.59 -4.09
CA TYR A 124 6.91 -1.55 -4.27
C TYR A 124 6.50 -1.31 -5.73
N LYS A 125 7.22 -0.45 -6.46
CA LYS A 125 6.99 -0.24 -7.89
C LYS A 125 7.05 -1.56 -8.68
N LYS A 126 7.99 -2.46 -8.35
CA LYS A 126 8.14 -3.75 -9.04
C LYS A 126 7.01 -4.73 -8.69
N TRP A 127 6.53 -4.70 -7.45
CA TRP A 127 5.33 -5.43 -7.07
C TRP A 127 4.11 -4.99 -7.87
N CYS A 128 3.93 -3.67 -8.03
CA CYS A 128 2.84 -3.13 -8.84
C CYS A 128 2.97 -3.47 -10.33
N GLU A 129 4.17 -3.42 -10.89
CA GLU A 129 4.44 -3.83 -12.28
C GLU A 129 4.04 -5.30 -12.50
N LYS A 130 4.44 -6.20 -11.60
CA LYS A 130 4.07 -7.62 -11.66
C LYS A 130 2.57 -7.83 -11.49
N ALA A 131 1.92 -7.13 -10.56
CA ALA A 131 0.49 -7.21 -10.35
C ALA A 131 -0.30 -6.84 -11.62
N LYS A 132 0.05 -5.73 -12.26
CA LYS A 132 -0.56 -5.32 -13.54
C LYS A 132 -0.38 -6.38 -14.62
N PHE A 133 0.82 -6.95 -14.69
CA PHE A 133 1.13 -8.02 -15.63
C PHE A 133 0.25 -9.25 -15.39
N LEU A 134 -0.06 -9.57 -14.13
CA LEU A 134 -0.94 -10.68 -13.74
C LEU A 134 -2.44 -10.34 -13.82
N GLY A 135 -2.81 -9.11 -14.20
CA GLY A 135 -4.21 -8.66 -14.22
C GLY A 135 -4.81 -8.38 -12.84
N ILE A 136 -3.97 -8.29 -11.80
CA ILE A 136 -4.39 -7.96 -10.44
C ILE A 136 -4.65 -6.46 -10.34
N THR A 137 -5.78 -6.08 -9.76
CA THR A 137 -6.23 -4.68 -9.61
C THR A 137 -6.03 -4.14 -8.20
N SER A 138 -5.92 -5.03 -7.21
CA SER A 138 -5.80 -4.67 -5.79
C SER A 138 -4.68 -5.43 -5.12
N LEU A 139 -3.86 -4.73 -4.34
CA LEU A 139 -2.74 -5.29 -3.60
C LEU A 139 -2.85 -4.99 -2.12
N GLY A 140 -2.61 -6.00 -1.26
CA GLY A 140 -2.54 -5.86 0.19
C GLY A 140 -1.12 -6.02 0.72
N ILE A 141 -0.64 -5.00 1.45
CA ILE A 141 0.62 -5.08 2.18
C ILE A 141 0.39 -5.74 3.54
N CYS A 142 1.31 -6.60 3.96
CA CYS A 142 1.22 -7.32 5.23
C CYS A 142 2.62 -7.53 5.85
N GLU A 143 3.37 -6.44 6.03
CA GLU A 143 4.72 -6.48 6.61
C GLU A 143 4.66 -6.86 8.09
N LYS A 144 5.63 -7.64 8.56
CA LYS A 144 5.64 -8.20 9.91
C LYS A 144 6.04 -7.15 10.95
N GLY A 145 5.12 -6.82 11.86
CA GLY A 145 5.36 -5.95 13.00
C GLY A 145 5.70 -4.50 12.64
N THR A 146 5.39 -4.05 11.42
CA THR A 146 5.70 -2.68 10.99
C THR A 146 4.69 -2.14 9.98
N LEU A 147 4.40 -0.84 10.07
CA LEU A 147 3.60 -0.07 9.12
C LEU A 147 4.46 0.90 8.29
N ALA A 148 5.80 0.78 8.40
CA ALA A 148 6.73 1.69 7.73
C ALA A 148 6.57 1.73 6.20
N GLY A 149 6.05 0.66 5.61
CA GLY A 149 5.81 0.50 4.18
C GLY A 149 4.53 1.14 3.66
N CYS A 150 3.49 1.27 4.48
CA CYS A 150 2.12 1.58 4.07
C CYS A 150 2.00 2.80 3.15
N MET A 151 2.59 3.93 3.50
CA MET A 151 2.56 5.16 2.70
C MET A 151 3.25 5.02 1.35
N LYS A 152 4.45 4.41 1.33
CA LYS A 152 5.21 4.22 0.09
C LYS A 152 4.52 3.21 -0.82
N PHE A 153 3.92 2.18 -0.24
CA PHE A 153 3.16 1.18 -0.94
C PHE A 153 1.91 1.78 -1.59
N GLN A 154 1.10 2.53 -0.81
CA GLN A 154 -0.07 3.24 -1.33
C GLN A 154 0.29 4.13 -2.51
N ASN A 155 1.32 4.99 -2.36
CA ASN A 155 1.78 5.86 -3.43
C ASN A 155 2.24 5.10 -4.68
N ALA A 156 2.86 3.93 -4.52
CA ALA A 156 3.27 3.09 -5.64
C ALA A 156 2.06 2.48 -6.37
N CYS A 157 1.07 1.99 -5.60
CA CYS A 157 -0.19 1.47 -6.14
C CYS A 157 -0.97 2.55 -6.90
N GLN A 158 -1.17 3.73 -6.31
CA GLN A 158 -1.86 4.85 -6.95
C GLN A 158 -1.20 5.26 -8.29
N LYS A 159 0.14 5.40 -8.30
CA LYS A 159 0.89 5.70 -9.53
C LYS A 159 0.75 4.62 -10.60
N ALA A 160 0.56 3.37 -10.20
CA ALA A 160 0.34 2.25 -11.10
C ALA A 160 -1.13 2.08 -11.51
N GLY A 161 -2.06 2.84 -10.92
CA GLY A 161 -3.49 2.70 -11.12
C GLY A 161 -4.06 1.44 -10.47
N LEU A 162 -3.45 0.99 -9.37
CA LEU A 162 -3.88 -0.14 -8.54
C LEU A 162 -4.45 0.36 -7.22
N ARG A 163 -5.37 -0.39 -6.65
CA ARG A 163 -5.85 -0.16 -5.30
C ARG A 163 -4.88 -0.77 -4.28
N SER A 164 -4.63 -0.06 -3.18
CA SER A 164 -3.83 -0.54 -2.06
C SER A 164 -4.73 -0.92 -0.89
N ILE A 165 -4.45 -2.04 -0.24
CA ILE A 165 -5.07 -2.47 1.01
C ILE A 165 -3.99 -2.44 2.08
N GLN A 166 -4.24 -1.70 3.17
CA GLN A 166 -3.29 -1.54 4.26
C GLN A 166 -3.44 -2.67 5.27
N GLY A 167 -2.34 -3.24 5.70
CA GLY A 167 -2.35 -4.31 6.68
C GLY A 167 -0.99 -4.55 7.32
N MET A 168 -0.96 -5.45 8.30
CA MET A 168 0.24 -5.83 9.05
C MET A 168 0.14 -7.26 9.55
N GLU A 169 1.24 -8.01 9.56
CA GLU A 169 1.36 -9.25 10.31
C GLU A 169 1.70 -8.93 11.77
N ILE A 170 0.84 -9.37 12.68
CA ILE A 170 0.91 -9.09 14.11
C ILE A 170 1.42 -10.33 14.85
N ILE A 171 2.43 -10.15 15.69
CA ILE A 171 2.95 -11.20 16.56
C ILE A 171 2.22 -11.15 17.90
N ILE A 172 1.59 -12.25 18.26
CA ILE A 172 0.89 -12.41 19.54
C ILE A 172 1.65 -13.40 20.41
N VAL A 173 1.78 -13.09 21.69
CA VAL A 173 2.35 -13.99 22.70
C VAL A 173 1.32 -14.28 23.81
N ASP A 174 1.06 -15.55 24.02
CA ASP A 174 0.33 -16.07 25.18
C ASP A 174 1.36 -16.52 26.24
N GLU A 175 1.69 -15.63 27.17
CA GLU A 175 2.69 -15.92 28.22
C GLU A 175 2.25 -17.07 29.14
N LYS A 176 0.93 -17.31 29.29
CA LYS A 176 0.41 -18.39 30.13
C LYS A 176 0.65 -19.77 29.54
N LYS A 177 0.66 -19.87 28.22
CA LYS A 177 0.85 -21.11 27.48
C LYS A 177 2.24 -21.23 26.86
N ASP A 178 3.09 -20.20 27.00
CA ASP A 178 4.38 -20.09 26.32
C ASP A 178 4.25 -20.28 24.79
N LEU A 179 3.24 -19.63 24.20
CA LEU A 179 2.93 -19.73 22.79
C LEU A 179 3.17 -18.38 22.08
N LYS A 180 3.81 -18.45 20.92
CA LYS A 180 3.99 -17.32 20.01
C LYS A 180 3.40 -17.68 18.65
N TYR A 181 2.52 -16.83 18.14
CA TYR A 181 1.86 -17.01 16.86
C TYR A 181 1.59 -15.69 16.17
N THR A 182 1.14 -15.73 14.93
CA THR A 182 0.83 -14.54 14.15
C THR A 182 -0.60 -14.57 13.62
N ILE A 183 -1.17 -13.36 13.47
CA ILE A 183 -2.38 -13.11 12.71
C ILE A 183 -2.10 -12.02 11.68
N LYS A 184 -2.89 -11.98 10.63
CA LYS A 184 -2.86 -10.90 9.64
C LYS A 184 -4.01 -9.94 9.94
N ALA A 185 -3.74 -8.64 9.88
CA ALA A 185 -4.75 -7.60 10.08
C ALA A 185 -4.81 -6.69 8.86
N PHE A 186 -6.01 -6.44 8.31
CA PHE A 186 -6.25 -5.52 7.20
C PHE A 186 -7.28 -4.47 7.59
N VAL A 187 -7.04 -3.24 7.16
CA VAL A 187 -7.80 -2.05 7.56
C VAL A 187 -9.05 -1.90 6.71
N LYS A 188 -10.22 -1.85 7.37
CA LYS A 188 -11.51 -1.55 6.72
C LYS A 188 -11.76 -0.05 6.59
N ASN A 189 -11.50 0.69 7.66
CA ASN A 189 -11.88 2.10 7.81
C ASN A 189 -10.92 2.85 8.73
N GLN A 190 -11.22 4.12 9.03
CA GLN A 190 -10.42 4.99 9.88
C GLN A 190 -10.24 4.44 11.31
N ILE A 191 -11.27 3.79 11.88
CA ILE A 191 -11.18 3.18 13.22
C ILE A 191 -10.15 2.05 13.20
N GLY A 192 -10.24 1.17 12.19
CA GLY A 192 -9.26 0.09 12.01
C GLY A 192 -7.83 0.62 11.81
N TRP A 193 -7.66 1.71 11.08
CA TRP A 193 -6.35 2.33 10.93
C TRP A 193 -5.79 2.84 12.27
N GLN A 194 -6.59 3.51 13.07
CA GLN A 194 -6.18 3.96 14.42
C GLN A 194 -5.85 2.79 15.34
N ASN A 195 -6.63 1.72 15.29
CA ASN A 195 -6.38 0.51 16.08
C ASN A 195 -5.11 -0.20 15.62
N LEU A 196 -4.87 -0.30 14.30
CA LEU A 196 -3.63 -0.88 13.77
C LEU A 196 -2.40 -0.05 14.16
N LEU A 197 -2.51 1.28 14.20
CA LEU A 197 -1.45 2.17 14.71
C LEU A 197 -1.15 1.92 16.18
N LYS A 198 -2.16 1.72 17.03
CA LYS A 198 -1.97 1.37 18.46
C LYS A 198 -1.23 0.03 18.60
N LEU A 199 -1.64 -0.99 17.85
CA LEU A 199 -0.95 -2.29 17.85
C LEU A 199 0.51 -2.16 17.37
N ASN A 200 0.74 -1.36 16.34
CA ASN A 200 2.10 -1.07 15.87
C ASN A 200 2.93 -0.29 16.90
N GLU A 201 2.33 0.63 17.65
CA GLU A 201 2.97 1.34 18.77
C GLU A 201 3.40 0.33 19.86
N ILE A 202 2.50 -0.54 20.32
CA ILE A 202 2.81 -1.56 21.33
C ILE A 202 3.99 -2.44 20.89
N ILE A 203 4.00 -2.90 19.63
CA ILE A 203 5.07 -3.73 19.08
C ILE A 203 6.40 -3.00 19.08
N ASN A 204 6.43 -1.70 18.72
CA ASN A 204 7.66 -0.96 18.48
C ASN A 204 8.17 -0.16 19.70
N THR A 205 7.34 0.03 20.73
CA THR A 205 7.74 0.69 22.00
C THR A 205 7.95 -0.30 23.13
N ASN A 206 7.44 -1.52 23.01
CA ASN A 206 7.64 -2.59 23.97
C ASN A 206 8.96 -3.32 23.68
N ASP A 207 9.79 -3.53 24.70
CA ASP A 207 11.08 -4.28 24.58
C ASP A 207 10.89 -5.72 24.04
N LYS A 208 9.69 -6.26 24.12
CA LYS A 208 9.36 -7.64 23.71
C LYS A 208 8.94 -7.77 22.24
N ALA A 209 8.60 -6.67 21.55
CA ALA A 209 8.17 -6.62 20.14
C ALA A 209 6.98 -7.55 19.79
N PHE A 210 5.98 -7.64 20.66
CA PHE A 210 4.73 -8.38 20.45
C PHE A 210 3.54 -7.74 21.17
N VAL A 211 2.34 -8.20 20.85
CA VAL A 211 1.10 -7.85 21.54
C VAL A 211 0.53 -9.06 22.29
N THR A 212 -0.38 -8.83 23.22
CA THR A 212 -1.13 -9.84 23.93
C THR A 212 -2.48 -10.12 23.28
N GLN A 213 -3.21 -11.12 23.77
CA GLN A 213 -4.58 -11.37 23.32
C GLN A 213 -5.53 -10.23 23.71
N GLU A 214 -5.34 -9.65 24.88
CA GLU A 214 -6.11 -8.50 25.39
C GLU A 214 -5.94 -7.26 24.48
N ASP A 215 -4.71 -6.98 24.01
CA ASP A 215 -4.46 -5.90 23.07
C ASP A 215 -5.23 -6.07 21.75
N ILE A 216 -5.40 -7.32 21.29
CA ILE A 216 -6.21 -7.63 20.10
C ILE A 216 -7.70 -7.40 20.37
N GLU A 217 -8.20 -7.85 21.53
CA GLU A 217 -9.61 -7.65 21.93
C GLU A 217 -9.96 -6.14 22.04
N ASP A 218 -9.00 -5.33 22.47
CA ASP A 218 -9.19 -3.88 22.59
C ASP A 218 -9.07 -3.11 21.25
N CYS A 219 -8.44 -3.74 20.24
CA CYS A 219 -8.07 -3.07 19.00
C CYS A 219 -8.58 -3.76 17.71
N TYR A 220 -9.52 -4.71 17.77
CA TYR A 220 -9.99 -5.43 16.57
C TYR A 220 -10.98 -4.64 15.71
N ASP A 221 -11.66 -3.66 16.28
CA ASP A 221 -12.71 -2.94 15.57
C ASP A 221 -12.17 -2.20 14.34
N GLY A 222 -12.92 -2.29 13.23
CA GLY A 222 -12.49 -1.75 11.94
C GLY A 222 -11.37 -2.52 11.24
N LEU A 223 -10.99 -3.71 11.74
CA LEU A 223 -10.01 -4.60 11.13
C LEU A 223 -10.67 -5.89 10.61
N VAL A 224 -10.09 -6.46 9.55
CA VAL A 224 -10.26 -7.86 9.18
C VAL A 224 -9.07 -8.62 9.74
N LEU A 225 -9.34 -9.64 10.56
CA LEU A 225 -8.32 -10.46 11.19
C LEU A 225 -8.33 -11.89 10.61
N ILE A 226 -7.15 -12.42 10.33
CA ILE A 226 -6.97 -13.69 9.63
C ILE A 226 -5.93 -14.53 10.37
N TRP A 227 -6.28 -15.78 10.71
CA TRP A 227 -5.34 -16.74 11.28
C TRP A 227 -4.27 -17.15 10.28
N ASP A 228 -3.05 -17.29 10.78
CA ASP A 228 -1.95 -17.95 10.05
C ASP A 228 -1.75 -19.39 10.56
N PRO A 229 -2.27 -20.41 9.86
CA PRO A 229 -2.13 -21.81 10.27
C PRO A 229 -0.69 -22.33 10.30
N LYS A 230 0.29 -21.58 9.75
CA LYS A 230 1.72 -21.92 9.89
C LYS A 230 2.22 -21.63 11.30
N SER A 231 1.65 -20.63 11.95
CA SER A 231 2.14 -20.09 13.22
C SER A 231 1.41 -20.63 14.43
N ILE A 232 0.18 -21.13 14.27
CA ILE A 232 -0.65 -21.65 15.37
C ILE A 232 -1.31 -22.97 14.99
N GLU A 233 -1.25 -23.95 15.90
CA GLU A 233 -2.05 -25.15 15.78
C GLU A 233 -3.52 -24.87 16.13
N TYR A 234 -4.45 -25.43 15.37
CA TYR A 234 -5.91 -25.28 15.58
C TYR A 234 -6.34 -25.50 17.03
N ARG A 235 -5.77 -26.51 17.70
CA ARG A 235 -6.09 -26.86 19.11
C ARG A 235 -5.68 -25.78 20.12
N ASN A 236 -4.77 -24.89 19.74
CA ASN A 236 -4.20 -23.85 20.61
C ASN A 236 -4.90 -22.50 20.43
N ILE A 237 -5.84 -22.38 19.49
CA ILE A 237 -6.57 -21.13 19.24
C ILE A 237 -7.28 -20.68 20.52
N PRO A 238 -7.04 -19.44 20.96
CA PRO A 238 -7.71 -18.86 22.12
C PRO A 238 -9.21 -18.72 21.91
N THR A 239 -10.00 -19.10 22.90
CA THR A 239 -11.47 -19.08 22.79
C THR A 239 -12.03 -17.68 22.62
N ASN A 240 -11.41 -16.70 23.29
CA ASN A 240 -11.78 -15.29 23.23
C ASN A 240 -11.52 -14.63 21.86
N LEU A 241 -10.57 -15.15 21.09
CA LEU A 241 -10.28 -14.62 19.76
C LEU A 241 -11.08 -15.30 18.63
N LYS A 242 -11.80 -16.38 18.90
CA LYS A 242 -12.52 -17.15 17.87
C LYS A 242 -13.57 -16.35 17.12
N GLU A 243 -14.31 -15.49 17.81
CA GLU A 243 -15.38 -14.68 17.22
C GLU A 243 -14.85 -13.46 16.46
N ILE A 244 -13.70 -12.93 16.87
CA ILE A 244 -13.13 -11.72 16.28
C ILE A 244 -12.12 -12.00 15.17
N VAL A 245 -11.64 -13.24 15.04
CA VAL A 245 -10.75 -13.70 13.95
C VAL A 245 -11.46 -14.81 13.17
N PRO A 246 -12.39 -14.47 12.27
CA PRO A 246 -13.25 -15.47 11.62
C PRO A 246 -12.56 -16.19 10.46
N TYR A 247 -11.48 -15.63 9.90
CA TYR A 247 -10.83 -16.14 8.70
C TYR A 247 -9.53 -16.88 9.00
N TYR A 248 -9.14 -17.80 8.09
CA TYR A 248 -7.80 -18.36 8.02
C TYR A 248 -7.25 -18.36 6.61
N GLN A 249 -5.94 -18.09 6.48
CA GLN A 249 -5.31 -18.07 5.16
C GLN A 249 -5.02 -19.46 4.62
N LEU A 250 -5.18 -19.64 3.31
CA LEU A 250 -4.78 -20.84 2.58
C LEU A 250 -3.36 -20.66 2.03
N ASP A 251 -2.35 -20.68 2.90
CA ASP A 251 -0.98 -20.41 2.48
C ASP A 251 -0.26 -21.63 1.93
N THR A 252 0.48 -21.46 0.84
CA THR A 252 1.28 -22.50 0.20
C THR A 252 2.79 -22.26 0.30
N THR A 253 3.22 -21.20 0.99
CA THR A 253 4.65 -20.81 1.03
C THR A 253 5.55 -21.82 1.73
N VAL A 254 5.04 -22.63 2.63
CA VAL A 254 5.78 -23.71 3.31
C VAL A 254 5.93 -24.98 2.45
N PHE A 255 5.38 -24.93 1.24
CA PHE A 255 5.25 -26.08 0.40
C PHE A 255 6.36 -26.15 -0.65
N GLU A 256 7.18 -27.20 -0.59
CA GLU A 256 8.07 -27.59 -1.67
C GLU A 256 7.61 -28.95 -2.22
N LYS A 257 7.56 -29.11 -3.54
CA LYS A 257 7.02 -30.34 -4.20
C LYS A 257 7.70 -31.63 -3.73
N GLU A 258 8.92 -31.53 -3.23
CA GLU A 258 9.74 -32.67 -2.81
C GLU A 258 9.66 -32.97 -1.30
N GLU A 259 9.34 -31.98 -0.47
CA GLU A 259 9.21 -32.10 0.99
C GLU A 259 7.89 -31.50 1.46
N LYS A 260 6.92 -32.36 1.80
CA LYS A 260 5.65 -31.94 2.40
C LYS A 260 5.85 -31.71 3.89
N ASP A 261 5.58 -30.52 4.38
CA ASP A 261 5.37 -30.30 5.81
C ASP A 261 4.03 -30.95 6.22
N ILE A 262 4.12 -32.20 6.68
CA ILE A 262 2.97 -33.02 7.04
C ILE A 262 2.22 -32.41 8.24
N ASP A 263 2.94 -31.79 9.16
CA ASP A 263 2.33 -31.21 10.36
C ASP A 263 1.52 -29.97 10.00
N TYR A 264 2.06 -29.11 9.14
CA TYR A 264 1.30 -27.98 8.60
C TYR A 264 0.05 -28.43 7.84
N LEU A 265 0.18 -29.43 6.96
CA LEU A 265 -0.95 -29.97 6.21
C LEU A 265 -2.04 -30.53 7.11
N ASN A 266 -1.65 -31.28 8.14
CA ASN A 266 -2.59 -31.83 9.11
C ASN A 266 -3.27 -30.72 9.93
N ASN A 267 -2.56 -29.65 10.22
CA ASN A 267 -3.11 -28.49 10.89
C ASN A 267 -4.10 -27.74 9.98
N LEU A 268 -3.71 -27.47 8.74
CA LEU A 268 -4.56 -26.80 7.76
C LEU A 268 -5.85 -27.57 7.46
N LYS A 269 -5.79 -28.93 7.45
CA LYS A 269 -6.98 -29.77 7.35
C LYS A 269 -7.94 -29.62 8.52
N LYS A 270 -7.45 -29.31 9.73
CA LYS A 270 -8.32 -29.03 10.88
C LYS A 270 -9.04 -27.71 10.73
N PHE A 271 -8.35 -26.65 10.24
CA PHE A 271 -8.99 -25.39 9.88
C PHE A 271 -10.05 -25.58 8.80
N PHE A 272 -9.76 -26.36 7.77
CA PHE A 272 -10.69 -26.71 6.70
C PHE A 272 -11.99 -27.39 7.18
N LEU A 273 -11.92 -28.12 8.29
CA LEU A 273 -13.06 -28.81 8.90
C LEU A 273 -13.72 -28.02 10.05
N SER A 274 -13.22 -26.82 10.32
CA SER A 274 -13.68 -25.99 11.44
C SER A 274 -14.79 -25.03 11.06
N GLU A 275 -15.18 -24.20 12.03
CA GLU A 275 -16.08 -23.08 11.90
C GLU A 275 -15.48 -21.85 11.19
N PHE A 276 -14.15 -21.81 11.03
CA PHE A 276 -13.48 -20.67 10.40
C PHE A 276 -13.63 -20.66 8.88
N GLU A 277 -13.67 -19.48 8.32
CA GLU A 277 -13.82 -19.28 6.89
C GLU A 277 -12.46 -19.18 6.16
N PRO A 278 -12.26 -19.93 5.07
CA PRO A 278 -11.05 -19.87 4.29
C PRO A 278 -10.95 -18.52 3.54
N ILE A 279 -9.73 -17.99 3.39
CA ILE A 279 -9.47 -16.86 2.50
C ILE A 279 -8.33 -17.21 1.55
N ALA A 280 -8.50 -16.88 0.26
CA ALA A 280 -7.50 -17.11 -0.77
C ALA A 280 -6.35 -16.10 -0.65
N MET A 281 -5.47 -16.33 0.33
CA MET A 281 -4.34 -15.48 0.67
C MET A 281 -3.07 -16.32 0.79
N CYS A 282 -2.01 -15.87 0.11
CA CYS A 282 -0.68 -16.47 0.15
C CYS A 282 0.37 -15.36 0.40
N ASP A 283 1.30 -15.61 1.32
CA ASP A 283 2.37 -14.65 1.59
C ASP A 283 3.40 -14.64 0.45
N ALA A 284 3.91 -13.45 0.13
CA ALA A 284 4.96 -13.29 -0.85
C ALA A 284 6.04 -12.32 -0.33
N TYR A 285 7.28 -12.79 -0.32
CA TYR A 285 8.45 -12.06 0.18
C TYR A 285 9.37 -11.59 -0.94
N TYR A 286 9.17 -12.06 -2.15
CA TYR A 286 9.89 -11.64 -3.36
C TYR A 286 9.03 -11.85 -4.60
N ILE A 287 9.39 -11.19 -5.68
CA ILE A 287 8.53 -11.05 -6.86
C ILE A 287 8.64 -12.27 -7.78
N GLU A 288 9.87 -12.67 -8.11
CA GLU A 288 10.13 -13.75 -9.05
C GLU A 288 10.80 -14.93 -8.33
N LYS A 289 10.47 -16.14 -8.74
CA LYS A 289 10.97 -17.39 -8.14
C LYS A 289 12.49 -17.46 -8.08
N GLU A 290 13.16 -16.90 -9.07
CA GLU A 290 14.63 -16.83 -9.19
C GLU A 290 15.28 -15.94 -8.10
N TRP A 291 14.51 -15.10 -7.42
CA TRP A 291 15.03 -14.20 -6.37
C TRP A 291 15.20 -14.87 -5.00
N TYR A 292 14.81 -16.13 -4.87
CA TYR A 292 15.01 -16.90 -3.64
C TYR A 292 16.45 -16.83 -3.07
N PRO A 293 17.53 -16.98 -3.88
CA PRO A 293 18.89 -16.88 -3.35
C PRO A 293 19.20 -15.50 -2.73
N VAL A 294 18.59 -14.43 -3.26
CA VAL A 294 18.75 -13.07 -2.73
C VAL A 294 18.09 -12.96 -1.36
N LYS A 295 16.84 -13.44 -1.24
CA LYS A 295 16.12 -13.50 0.04
C LYS A 295 16.91 -14.29 1.08
N LYS A 296 17.38 -15.47 0.72
CA LYS A 296 18.17 -16.32 1.60
C LYS A 296 19.43 -15.61 2.11
N LYS A 297 20.12 -14.88 1.25
CA LYS A 297 21.30 -14.08 1.63
C LYS A 297 20.93 -12.93 2.57
N LEU A 298 19.82 -12.23 2.33
CA LEU A 298 19.34 -11.17 3.21
C LEU A 298 18.98 -11.71 4.60
N ASN A 299 18.23 -12.82 4.67
CA ASN A 299 17.88 -13.46 5.93
C ASN A 299 19.14 -13.87 6.72
N SER A 300 20.17 -14.39 6.03
CA SER A 300 21.46 -14.74 6.66
C SER A 300 22.18 -13.50 7.24
N ILE A 301 22.16 -12.37 6.53
CA ILE A 301 22.72 -11.11 7.02
C ILE A 301 21.95 -10.61 8.25
N GLY A 302 20.62 -10.66 8.20
CA GLY A 302 19.72 -10.24 9.27
C GLY A 302 19.67 -11.23 10.44
N LYS A 303 20.26 -12.41 10.32
CA LYS A 303 20.11 -13.53 11.25
C LYS A 303 18.64 -13.87 11.53
N ILE A 304 17.80 -13.69 10.51
CA ILE A 304 16.38 -13.95 10.61
C ILE A 304 16.16 -15.46 10.47
N ILE A 305 15.59 -16.05 11.50
CA ILE A 305 15.15 -17.45 11.48
C ILE A 305 13.71 -17.47 10.96
N THR A 306 13.57 -17.80 9.69
CA THR A 306 12.25 -18.00 9.07
C THR A 306 12.22 -19.37 8.40
N HIS A 307 11.00 -19.85 8.11
CA HIS A 307 10.87 -20.98 7.21
C HIS A 307 11.45 -20.60 5.85
N GLU A 308 12.52 -21.28 5.44
CA GLU A 308 13.13 -21.09 4.12
C GLU A 308 12.40 -21.96 3.09
N SER A 309 11.68 -21.35 2.18
CA SER A 309 11.03 -22.02 1.06
C SER A 309 11.28 -21.28 -0.24
N LYS A 310 11.50 -22.02 -1.32
CA LYS A 310 11.56 -21.46 -2.68
C LYS A 310 10.19 -21.03 -3.19
N ASN A 311 9.16 -21.17 -2.38
CA ASN A 311 7.77 -20.98 -2.74
C ASN A 311 7.14 -19.68 -2.18
N GLN A 312 7.97 -18.70 -1.78
CA GLN A 312 7.55 -17.43 -1.18
C GLN A 312 7.56 -16.27 -2.19
N TYR A 313 7.37 -16.56 -3.48
CA TYR A 313 7.31 -15.55 -4.53
C TYR A 313 5.88 -15.12 -4.83
N PHE A 314 5.74 -14.02 -5.56
CA PHE A 314 4.46 -13.48 -5.99
C PHE A 314 3.88 -14.37 -7.11
N LYS A 315 3.08 -15.34 -6.71
CA LYS A 315 2.45 -16.31 -7.59
C LYS A 315 1.33 -15.69 -8.41
N ASN A 316 1.15 -16.21 -9.62
CA ASN A 316 -0.12 -16.01 -10.28
C ASN A 316 -1.20 -16.91 -9.64
N TYR A 317 -2.43 -16.59 -9.96
CA TYR A 317 -3.61 -17.30 -9.47
C TYR A 317 -3.57 -18.81 -9.79
N GLN A 318 -3.13 -19.18 -10.97
CA GLN A 318 -3.09 -20.57 -11.42
C GLN A 318 -2.04 -21.40 -10.67
N GLU A 319 -0.84 -20.85 -10.51
CA GLU A 319 0.21 -21.51 -9.70
C GLU A 319 -0.25 -21.75 -8.27
N TYR A 320 -0.93 -20.77 -7.69
CA TYR A 320 -1.45 -20.86 -6.32
C TYR A 320 -2.57 -21.91 -6.22
N PHE A 321 -3.52 -21.93 -7.15
CA PHE A 321 -4.58 -22.93 -7.19
C PHE A 321 -4.03 -24.35 -7.38
N GLU A 322 -3.08 -24.55 -8.29
CA GLU A 322 -2.45 -25.85 -8.54
C GLU A 322 -1.73 -26.39 -7.32
N GLU A 323 -1.02 -25.53 -6.59
CA GLU A 323 -0.38 -25.92 -5.35
C GLU A 323 -1.39 -26.38 -4.30
N LEU A 324 -2.50 -25.65 -4.12
CA LEU A 324 -3.56 -26.05 -3.20
C LEU A 324 -4.25 -27.33 -3.65
N SER A 325 -4.53 -27.49 -4.94
CA SER A 325 -5.15 -28.70 -5.49
C SER A 325 -4.27 -29.94 -5.31
N TYR A 326 -2.95 -29.78 -5.45
CA TYR A 326 -1.98 -30.85 -5.15
C TYR A 326 -1.95 -31.22 -3.67
N LEU A 327 -2.18 -30.25 -2.76
CA LEU A 327 -2.21 -30.46 -1.32
C LEU A 327 -3.47 -31.19 -0.84
N PHE A 328 -4.61 -30.77 -1.33
CA PHE A 328 -5.92 -31.21 -0.87
C PHE A 328 -6.56 -32.29 -1.73
N GLY A 329 -6.06 -32.50 -2.95
CA GLY A 329 -6.71 -33.30 -3.97
C GLY A 329 -7.73 -32.50 -4.78
N ASN A 330 -8.11 -33.06 -5.94
CA ASN A 330 -9.06 -32.43 -6.87
C ASN A 330 -10.47 -33.01 -6.65
N ASP A 331 -10.99 -32.95 -5.44
CA ASP A 331 -12.34 -33.39 -5.14
C ASP A 331 -13.33 -32.22 -5.00
N GLU A 332 -14.62 -32.53 -5.02
CA GLU A 332 -15.70 -31.55 -4.94
C GLU A 332 -15.59 -30.68 -3.67
N LYS A 333 -15.11 -31.24 -2.58
CA LYS A 333 -14.94 -30.55 -1.31
C LYS A 333 -13.83 -29.49 -1.37
N PHE A 334 -12.72 -29.79 -2.08
CA PHE A 334 -11.67 -28.82 -2.32
C PHE A 334 -12.18 -27.66 -3.17
N PHE A 335 -12.87 -27.94 -4.27
CA PHE A 335 -13.44 -26.90 -5.13
C PHE A 335 -14.41 -25.98 -4.37
N SER A 336 -15.33 -26.54 -3.60
CA SER A 336 -16.24 -25.77 -2.75
C SER A 336 -15.51 -24.88 -1.73
N THR A 337 -14.41 -25.36 -1.15
CA THR A 337 -13.62 -24.54 -0.22
C THR A 337 -12.84 -23.44 -0.95
N TRP A 338 -12.33 -23.75 -2.13
CA TRP A 338 -11.69 -22.75 -2.97
C TRP A 338 -12.64 -21.63 -3.40
N GLU A 339 -13.85 -21.97 -3.86
CA GLU A 339 -14.90 -21.02 -4.20
C GLU A 339 -15.22 -20.10 -3.02
N ARG A 340 -15.41 -20.69 -1.82
CA ARG A 340 -15.61 -19.90 -0.60
C ARG A 340 -14.42 -19.00 -0.29
N ALA A 341 -13.20 -19.50 -0.43
CA ALA A 341 -11.99 -18.72 -0.16
C ALA A 341 -11.83 -17.52 -1.10
N VAL A 342 -12.18 -17.68 -2.38
CA VAL A 342 -12.18 -16.59 -3.37
C VAL A 342 -13.32 -15.60 -3.09
N SER A 343 -14.52 -16.10 -2.76
CA SER A 343 -15.64 -15.24 -2.38
C SER A 343 -15.32 -14.39 -1.15
N ASN A 344 -14.73 -15.01 -0.12
CA ASN A 344 -14.31 -14.31 1.10
C ASN A 344 -13.19 -13.28 0.81
N LEU A 345 -12.26 -13.59 -0.11
CA LEU A 345 -11.26 -12.62 -0.54
C LEU A 345 -11.89 -11.40 -1.21
N LYS A 346 -12.88 -11.60 -2.07
CA LYS A 346 -13.62 -10.51 -2.72
C LYS A 346 -14.36 -9.64 -1.69
N GLU A 347 -15.03 -10.27 -0.71
CA GLU A 347 -15.71 -9.55 0.38
C GLU A 347 -14.73 -8.74 1.22
N VAL A 348 -13.65 -9.36 1.69
CA VAL A 348 -12.58 -8.69 2.46
C VAL A 348 -11.96 -7.56 1.63
N SER A 349 -11.70 -7.79 0.36
CA SER A 349 -11.20 -6.75 -0.55
C SER A 349 -12.17 -5.58 -0.68
N PHE A 350 -13.48 -5.87 -0.73
CA PHE A 350 -14.52 -4.84 -0.78
C PHE A 350 -14.62 -4.06 0.53
N GLU A 351 -14.54 -4.72 1.69
CA GLU A 351 -14.56 -4.08 3.00
C GLU A 351 -13.32 -3.21 3.26
N CYS A 352 -12.13 -3.64 2.82
CA CYS A 352 -10.86 -2.98 3.05
C CYS A 352 -10.59 -1.88 2.00
N ASN A 353 -11.33 -0.77 2.06
CA ASN A 353 -11.21 0.36 1.13
C ASN A 353 -10.64 1.63 1.77
N PHE A 354 -9.93 1.50 2.88
CA PHE A 354 -9.31 2.63 3.56
C PHE A 354 -8.10 3.16 2.78
N VAL A 355 -8.01 4.48 2.65
CA VAL A 355 -6.89 5.20 2.03
C VAL A 355 -6.27 6.13 3.06
N ILE A 356 -4.96 6.04 3.25
CA ILE A 356 -4.22 6.95 4.12
C ILE A 356 -4.22 8.33 3.44
N GLU A 357 -4.80 9.30 4.09
CA GLU A 357 -4.79 10.68 3.61
C GLU A 357 -3.39 11.28 3.69
N THR A 358 -2.82 11.66 2.55
CA THR A 358 -1.44 12.11 2.46
C THR A 358 -1.27 13.61 2.25
N GLN A 359 -2.39 14.31 2.02
CA GLN A 359 -2.38 15.74 1.63
C GLN A 359 -2.99 16.64 2.70
N ILE A 360 -3.52 16.09 3.77
CA ILE A 360 -4.02 16.90 4.89
C ILE A 360 -2.82 17.45 5.65
N ARG A 361 -2.78 18.77 5.67
CA ARG A 361 -1.80 19.51 6.48
C ARG A 361 -2.38 19.68 7.87
N HIS A 362 -1.92 18.90 8.83
CA HIS A 362 -2.25 19.10 10.24
C HIS A 362 -1.30 20.16 10.80
N MET A 363 -1.77 21.39 10.85
CA MET A 363 -1.06 22.44 11.57
C MET A 363 -1.47 22.41 13.03
N PRO A 364 -0.52 22.62 13.96
CA PRO A 364 -0.89 22.78 15.37
C PRO A 364 -1.75 24.03 15.54
N VAL A 365 -2.77 23.94 16.38
CA VAL A 365 -3.63 25.07 16.77
C VAL A 365 -3.10 25.62 18.07
N TYR A 366 -2.87 26.93 18.13
CA TYR A 366 -2.53 27.61 19.37
C TYR A 366 -3.81 27.87 20.17
N HIS A 367 -3.86 27.36 21.37
CA HIS A 367 -4.95 27.62 22.31
C HIS A 367 -4.55 28.75 23.27
N MET A 368 -5.23 29.90 23.14
CA MET A 368 -5.02 31.01 24.04
C MET A 368 -5.29 30.60 25.50
N THR A 369 -4.50 31.13 26.39
CA THR A 369 -4.79 31.08 27.86
C THR A 369 -6.03 31.90 28.17
N ASP A 370 -6.63 31.68 29.36
CA ASP A 370 -7.80 32.45 29.80
C ASP A 370 -7.53 33.96 29.82
N GLU A 371 -6.30 34.38 30.16
CA GLU A 371 -5.90 35.78 30.20
C GLU A 371 -5.77 36.39 28.78
N GLU A 372 -5.27 35.60 27.81
CA GLU A 372 -5.16 36.02 26.43
C GLU A 372 -6.55 36.10 25.76
N ALA A 373 -7.42 35.12 26.02
CA ALA A 373 -8.78 35.08 25.50
C ALA A 373 -9.68 36.24 26.04
N LEU A 374 -9.29 36.86 27.16
CA LEU A 374 -9.94 38.09 27.66
C LEU A 374 -9.52 39.35 26.87
N ARG A 375 -8.41 39.30 26.14
CA ARG A 375 -7.82 40.47 25.45
C ARG A 375 -8.00 40.39 23.94
N TYR A 376 -8.01 39.19 23.36
CA TYR A 376 -8.01 38.97 21.94
C TYR A 376 -9.19 38.09 21.54
N GLU A 377 -9.83 38.42 20.43
CA GLU A 377 -10.91 37.60 19.86
C GLU A 377 -10.37 36.41 19.07
N THR A 378 -9.28 36.62 18.33
CA THR A 378 -8.68 35.63 17.48
C THR A 378 -7.15 35.52 17.67
N ASN A 379 -6.55 34.41 17.25
CA ASN A 379 -5.10 34.23 17.24
C ASN A 379 -4.40 35.23 16.32
N ILE A 380 -5.08 35.70 15.28
CA ILE A 380 -4.55 36.74 14.36
C ILE A 380 -4.46 38.07 15.08
N ASP A 381 -5.52 38.51 15.81
CA ASP A 381 -5.51 39.77 16.57
C ASP A 381 -4.39 39.77 17.60
N MET A 382 -4.20 38.65 18.29
CA MET A 382 -3.08 38.49 19.23
C MET A 382 -1.73 38.58 18.52
N PHE A 383 -1.60 37.95 17.37
CA PHE A 383 -0.36 37.91 16.61
C PHE A 383 0.06 39.31 16.14
N GLU A 384 -0.88 40.08 15.60
CA GLU A 384 -0.66 41.46 15.18
C GLU A 384 -0.24 42.36 16.36
N ASP A 385 -0.96 42.30 17.49
CA ASP A 385 -0.63 43.07 18.68
C ASP A 385 0.78 42.72 19.21
N LEU A 386 1.17 41.45 19.15
CA LEU A 386 2.51 41.00 19.54
C LEU A 386 3.60 41.51 18.62
N ILE A 387 3.33 41.66 17.32
CA ILE A 387 4.25 42.28 16.36
C ILE A 387 4.43 43.76 16.65
N PHE A 388 3.33 44.48 16.93
CA PHE A 388 3.39 45.91 17.31
C PHE A 388 4.19 46.10 18.59
N LYS A 389 3.95 45.28 19.62
CA LYS A 389 4.77 45.30 20.85
C LYS A 389 6.23 45.00 20.60
N GLY A 390 6.53 44.06 19.65
CA GLY A 390 7.88 43.79 19.24
C GLY A 390 8.59 44.99 18.63
N ILE A 391 7.87 45.85 17.88
CA ILE A 391 8.44 47.14 17.37
C ILE A 391 8.74 48.10 18.52
N GLU A 392 7.84 48.22 19.51
CA GLU A 392 8.05 49.04 20.72
C GLU A 392 9.26 48.56 21.53
N ASP A 393 9.47 47.26 21.63
CA ASP A 393 10.60 46.62 22.32
C ASP A 393 11.94 46.80 21.56
N HIS A 394 11.90 47.21 20.29
CA HIS A 394 13.06 47.39 19.42
C HIS A 394 13.13 48.81 18.82
N PRO A 395 13.26 49.87 19.65
CA PRO A 395 13.27 51.25 19.16
C PRO A 395 14.42 51.58 18.17
N GLU A 396 15.51 50.78 18.21
CA GLU A 396 16.61 50.89 17.25
C GLU A 396 16.20 50.65 15.79
N LEU A 397 15.08 49.94 15.54
CA LEU A 397 14.54 49.76 14.22
C LEU A 397 14.06 51.09 13.63
N LEU A 398 13.31 51.88 14.43
CA LEU A 398 12.77 53.18 14.02
C LEU A 398 13.88 54.27 13.91
N GLU A 399 14.99 54.07 14.61
CA GLU A 399 16.16 54.94 14.45
C GLU A 399 16.95 54.70 13.15
N LYS A 400 16.99 53.45 12.68
CA LYS A 400 17.81 53.03 11.53
C LYS A 400 17.04 52.97 10.23
N TYR A 401 15.73 52.69 10.27
CA TYR A 401 14.90 52.45 9.08
C TYR A 401 13.67 53.36 9.10
N SER A 402 13.19 53.76 7.93
CA SER A 402 11.92 54.52 7.86
C SER A 402 10.73 53.60 8.13
N ASP A 403 9.63 54.20 8.59
CA ASP A 403 8.38 53.50 8.85
C ASP A 403 7.89 52.75 7.61
N GLU A 404 8.08 53.33 6.41
CA GLU A 404 7.66 52.70 5.16
C GLU A 404 8.41 51.37 4.90
N VAL A 405 9.73 51.34 5.18
CA VAL A 405 10.55 50.14 4.97
C VAL A 405 10.12 49.00 5.91
N ILE A 406 9.85 49.35 7.17
CA ILE A 406 9.41 48.38 8.18
C ILE A 406 8.01 47.87 7.81
N GLN A 407 7.08 48.78 7.49
CA GLN A 407 5.71 48.46 7.16
C GLN A 407 5.62 47.60 5.89
N GLU A 408 6.30 47.98 4.80
CA GLU A 408 6.34 47.18 3.57
C GLU A 408 6.87 45.77 3.81
N ARG A 409 7.87 45.63 4.68
CA ARG A 409 8.42 44.32 5.07
C ARG A 409 7.42 43.50 5.85
N LEU A 410 6.74 44.09 6.83
CA LEU A 410 5.74 43.41 7.66
C LEU A 410 4.52 42.99 6.85
N GLU A 411 3.98 43.84 6.01
CA GLU A 411 2.84 43.53 5.14
C GLU A 411 3.16 42.35 4.21
N ARG A 412 4.37 42.32 3.65
CA ARG A 412 4.83 41.23 2.80
C ARG A 412 4.96 39.89 3.55
N GLU A 413 5.52 39.91 4.76
CA GLU A 413 5.67 38.72 5.59
C GLU A 413 4.32 38.24 6.10
N MET A 414 3.47 39.16 6.61
CA MET A 414 2.14 38.88 7.14
C MET A 414 1.26 38.19 6.11
N LYS A 415 1.21 38.74 4.90
CA LYS A 415 0.45 38.15 3.80
C LYS A 415 0.80 36.68 3.57
N VAL A 416 2.08 36.32 3.56
CA VAL A 416 2.52 34.94 3.32
C VAL A 416 2.19 34.06 4.54
N ILE A 417 2.29 34.58 5.76
CA ILE A 417 2.01 33.86 7.00
C ILE A 417 0.51 33.54 7.10
N GLU A 418 -0.36 34.50 6.79
CA GLU A 418 -1.81 34.32 6.79
C GLU A 418 -2.28 33.38 5.67
N GLU A 419 -1.88 33.65 4.41
CA GLU A 419 -2.20 32.78 3.28
C GLU A 419 -1.71 31.33 3.49
N GLY A 420 -0.64 31.18 4.26
CA GLY A 420 -0.06 29.89 4.59
C GLY A 420 -0.67 29.20 5.80
N ASP A 421 -1.61 29.87 6.53
CA ASP A 421 -2.22 29.35 7.76
C ASP A 421 -1.18 28.90 8.79
N VAL A 422 -0.17 29.75 9.08
CA VAL A 422 0.94 29.42 9.98
C VAL A 422 1.04 30.36 11.20
N VAL A 423 0.05 31.21 11.44
CA VAL A 423 -0.01 32.12 12.61
C VAL A 423 0.15 31.32 13.91
N ASP A 424 -0.63 30.27 14.06
CA ASP A 424 -0.62 29.43 15.27
C ASP A 424 0.75 28.77 15.51
N TYR A 425 1.46 28.43 14.46
CA TYR A 425 2.82 27.89 14.57
C TYR A 425 3.79 28.92 15.16
N PHE A 426 3.71 30.19 14.74
CA PHE A 426 4.54 31.25 15.31
C PHE A 426 4.18 31.52 16.79
N LEU A 427 2.90 31.55 17.13
CA LEU A 427 2.43 31.74 18.51
C LEU A 427 2.93 30.62 19.41
N MET A 428 2.80 29.37 18.97
CA MET A 428 3.29 28.22 19.72
C MET A 428 4.81 28.26 19.94
N LEU A 429 5.58 28.62 18.91
CA LEU A 429 7.03 28.77 19.05
C LEU A 429 7.39 29.89 20.03
N ARG A 430 6.64 31.00 19.98
CA ARG A 430 6.82 32.11 20.92
C ARG A 430 6.55 31.68 22.36
N ASP A 431 5.50 30.91 22.59
CA ASP A 431 5.18 30.39 23.92
C ASP A 431 6.32 29.51 24.46
N ILE A 432 6.84 28.59 23.64
CA ILE A 432 8.01 27.76 23.97
C ILE A 432 9.23 28.63 24.31
N VAL A 433 9.53 29.64 23.49
CA VAL A 433 10.66 30.56 23.73
C VAL A 433 10.49 31.34 25.02
N ASN A 434 9.28 31.83 25.29
CA ASN A 434 8.97 32.55 26.54
C ASN A 434 9.07 31.66 27.78
N TRP A 435 8.59 30.42 27.65
CA TRP A 435 8.75 29.42 28.71
C TRP A 435 10.24 29.15 28.99
N CYS A 436 11.06 28.94 27.92
CA CYS A 436 12.51 28.75 28.07
C CYS A 436 13.17 29.95 28.78
N LYS A 437 12.79 31.20 28.38
CA LYS A 437 13.31 32.41 29.04
C LYS A 437 12.94 32.45 30.54
N LYS A 438 11.69 32.09 30.87
CA LYS A 438 11.21 32.02 32.26
C LYS A 438 11.94 30.99 33.11
N GLU A 439 12.26 29.83 32.51
CA GLU A 439 12.99 28.75 33.18
C GLU A 439 14.53 28.92 33.11
N ASN A 440 15.02 30.08 32.62
CA ASN A 440 16.45 30.38 32.45
C ASN A 440 17.19 29.35 31.57
N ILE A 441 16.50 28.78 30.57
CA ILE A 441 17.08 27.90 29.56
C ILE A 441 17.69 28.76 28.46
N LEU A 442 18.98 28.59 28.20
CA LEU A 442 19.68 29.32 27.15
C LEU A 442 19.21 28.90 25.77
N LEU A 443 18.79 29.89 24.99
CA LEU A 443 18.42 29.72 23.59
C LEU A 443 19.51 30.29 22.68
N GLY A 444 19.74 29.63 21.55
CA GLY A 444 20.60 30.17 20.49
C GLY A 444 19.99 31.37 19.78
N SER A 445 20.78 32.11 19.03
CA SER A 445 20.37 33.30 18.28
C SER A 445 19.36 33.06 17.16
N GLY A 446 18.98 31.82 16.94
CA GLY A 446 18.14 31.34 15.85
C GLY A 446 18.84 30.29 15.01
N ARG A 447 18.06 29.45 14.32
CA ARG A 447 18.59 28.37 13.48
C ARG A 447 17.89 28.39 12.11
N GLY A 448 18.69 28.23 11.05
CA GLY A 448 18.20 28.09 9.69
C GLY A 448 17.67 29.41 9.08
N SER A 449 16.67 29.31 8.23
CA SER A 449 16.16 30.42 7.42
C SER A 449 15.23 31.38 8.18
N SER A 450 14.74 31.03 9.37
CA SER A 450 13.86 31.89 10.18
C SER A 450 14.48 33.25 10.56
N ALA A 451 15.82 33.31 10.58
CA ALA A 451 16.54 34.59 10.75
C ALA A 451 16.29 35.59 9.61
N GLY A 452 15.73 35.16 8.48
CA GLY A 452 15.29 36.03 7.39
C GLY A 452 13.92 36.67 7.59
N SER A 453 13.22 36.42 8.71
CA SER A 453 11.90 36.99 9.00
C SER A 453 12.00 38.09 10.04
N LEU A 454 11.47 39.28 9.71
CA LEU A 454 11.35 40.42 10.64
C LEU A 454 10.32 40.09 11.74
N ILE A 455 9.22 39.43 11.38
CA ILE A 455 8.21 38.99 12.34
C ILE A 455 8.82 38.01 13.36
N SER A 456 9.66 37.04 12.91
CA SER A 456 10.37 36.15 13.84
C SER A 456 11.29 36.91 14.80
N TYR A 457 11.92 37.98 14.35
CA TYR A 457 12.77 38.86 15.18
C TYR A 457 11.91 39.61 16.21
N LEU A 458 10.82 40.25 15.78
CA LEU A 458 9.91 41.01 16.65
C LEU A 458 9.22 40.14 17.72
N LEU A 459 8.89 38.90 17.36
CA LEU A 459 8.33 37.91 18.31
C LEU A 459 9.39 37.32 19.25
N GLY A 460 10.67 37.66 19.08
CA GLY A 460 11.78 37.15 19.90
C GLY A 460 12.13 35.68 19.65
N LEU A 461 11.74 35.13 18.50
CA LEU A 461 12.06 33.77 18.06
C LEU A 461 13.51 33.66 17.58
N VAL A 462 14.03 34.75 17.03
CA VAL A 462 15.42 34.88 16.57
C VAL A 462 16.01 36.21 17.10
N ASN A 463 17.32 36.24 17.30
CA ASN A 463 18.03 37.44 17.79
C ASN A 463 18.80 38.15 16.66
N VAL A 464 18.53 37.81 15.40
CA VAL A 464 19.18 38.41 14.23
C VAL A 464 18.17 39.32 13.54
N ASN A 465 18.51 40.62 13.44
CA ASN A 465 17.70 41.55 12.67
C ASN A 465 17.90 41.33 11.15
N PRO A 466 16.88 40.88 10.41
CA PRO A 466 17.03 40.58 8.99
C PRO A 466 17.28 41.82 8.11
N LEU A 467 16.87 43.01 8.55
CA LEU A 467 17.09 44.26 7.80
C LEU A 467 18.56 44.68 7.83
N GLU A 468 19.26 44.40 8.93
CA GLU A 468 20.69 44.75 9.08
C GLU A 468 21.60 43.98 8.14
N TYR A 469 21.21 42.75 7.79
CA TYR A 469 21.99 41.82 6.96
C TYR A 469 21.36 41.59 5.58
N ASP A 470 20.34 42.38 5.22
CA ASP A 470 19.62 42.28 3.94
C ASP A 470 19.13 40.81 3.66
N LEU A 471 18.59 40.16 4.69
CA LEU A 471 18.13 38.79 4.59
C LEU A 471 16.74 38.70 3.94
N LEU A 472 16.61 37.76 3.01
CA LEU A 472 15.37 37.57 2.27
C LEU A 472 14.40 36.65 3.01
N PHE A 473 13.17 37.14 3.22
CA PHE A 473 12.09 36.39 3.83
C PHE A 473 11.69 35.16 2.99
N GLU A 474 11.75 35.28 1.68
CA GLU A 474 11.37 34.25 0.71
C GLU A 474 12.26 33.00 0.78
N ARG A 475 13.43 33.10 1.41
CA ARG A 475 14.24 31.91 1.75
C ARG A 475 13.69 31.12 2.92
N PHE A 476 12.89 31.75 3.79
CA PHE A 476 12.23 31.14 4.92
C PHE A 476 10.86 30.60 4.50
N LEU A 477 9.94 31.47 4.08
CA LEU A 477 8.58 31.13 3.69
C LEU A 477 8.22 31.72 2.33
N THR A 478 7.52 30.94 1.52
CA THR A 478 6.87 31.40 0.30
C THR A 478 5.51 30.72 0.18
N THR A 479 4.53 31.39 -0.41
CA THR A 479 3.22 30.82 -0.72
C THR A 479 3.33 29.50 -1.49
N GLY A 480 4.25 29.40 -2.45
CA GLY A 480 4.48 28.16 -3.21
C GLY A 480 5.04 26.99 -2.40
N ARG A 481 5.61 27.24 -1.21
CA ARG A 481 6.04 26.18 -0.27
C ARG A 481 4.94 25.79 0.71
N LEU A 482 4.01 26.69 0.98
CA LEU A 482 2.93 26.53 1.94
C LEU A 482 1.68 25.95 1.29
N ILE A 483 1.39 26.34 0.05
CA ILE A 483 0.26 25.83 -0.73
C ILE A 483 0.80 24.75 -1.66
N ARG A 484 0.57 23.50 -1.35
CA ARG A 484 0.75 22.41 -2.33
C ARG A 484 -0.41 22.48 -3.31
N HIS A 485 -0.17 23.06 -4.48
CA HIS A 485 -1.07 22.95 -5.63
C HIS A 485 -0.88 21.58 -6.31
N ASP A 486 -1.28 20.51 -5.67
CA ASP A 486 -1.65 19.35 -6.43
C ASP A 486 -3.06 19.65 -6.96
N LYS A 487 -3.17 19.95 -8.24
CA LYS A 487 -4.46 19.96 -8.94
C LYS A 487 -4.99 18.53 -8.92
N VAL A 488 -5.69 18.19 -7.86
CA VAL A 488 -6.46 16.97 -7.80
C VAL A 488 -7.77 17.30 -8.49
N GLU A 489 -8.07 16.59 -9.57
CA GLU A 489 -9.40 16.64 -10.16
C GLU A 489 -10.35 16.01 -9.13
N GLU A 490 -11.23 16.83 -8.56
CA GLU A 490 -12.29 16.39 -7.65
C GLU A 490 -13.55 16.10 -8.46
N VAL A 491 -14.17 14.97 -8.19
CA VAL A 491 -15.48 14.62 -8.73
C VAL A 491 -16.51 14.92 -7.64
N VAL A 492 -17.47 15.76 -7.97
CA VAL A 492 -18.60 16.07 -7.09
C VAL A 492 -19.70 15.03 -7.30
N ILE A 493 -20.03 14.30 -6.24
CA ILE A 493 -21.10 13.31 -6.26
C ILE A 493 -22.32 13.91 -5.55
N ASN A 494 -23.50 13.73 -6.15
CA ASN A 494 -24.76 14.31 -5.65
C ASN A 494 -24.76 15.85 -5.57
N GLU A 495 -24.40 16.53 -6.65
CA GLU A 495 -24.41 18.02 -6.74
C GLU A 495 -25.69 18.67 -6.24
N ASN A 496 -26.84 17.98 -6.36
CA ASN A 496 -28.16 18.46 -5.95
C ASN A 496 -28.52 18.15 -4.49
N SER A 497 -27.61 17.55 -3.71
CA SER A 497 -27.85 17.28 -2.30
C SER A 497 -27.47 18.48 -1.43
N SER A 498 -28.06 18.55 -0.21
CA SER A 498 -27.70 19.57 0.79
C SER A 498 -26.26 19.42 1.30
N SER A 499 -25.62 18.29 1.00
CA SER A 499 -24.23 17.97 1.38
C SER A 499 -23.57 17.21 0.22
N PRO A 500 -23.07 17.90 -0.83
CA PRO A 500 -22.36 17.24 -1.91
C PRO A 500 -21.06 16.62 -1.40
N ILE A 501 -20.76 15.41 -1.87
CA ILE A 501 -19.52 14.70 -1.52
C ILE A 501 -18.49 14.99 -2.61
N CYS A 502 -17.35 15.56 -2.22
CA CYS A 502 -16.20 15.77 -3.11
C CYS A 502 -15.16 14.69 -2.86
N ILE A 503 -14.83 13.90 -3.87
CA ILE A 503 -13.84 12.81 -3.82
C ILE A 503 -12.86 12.98 -4.97
N LYS A 504 -11.59 12.64 -4.74
CA LYS A 504 -10.56 12.71 -5.79
C LYS A 504 -10.85 11.71 -6.91
N SER A 505 -10.71 12.13 -8.16
CA SER A 505 -10.94 11.26 -9.33
C SER A 505 -10.06 10.00 -9.34
N THR A 506 -8.94 10.03 -8.64
CA THR A 506 -8.00 8.90 -8.52
C THR A 506 -8.34 7.91 -7.42
N ASP A 507 -9.23 8.27 -6.51
CA ASP A 507 -9.60 7.42 -5.38
C ASP A 507 -10.57 6.33 -5.82
N PHE A 508 -10.69 5.30 -4.99
CA PHE A 508 -11.60 4.19 -5.20
C PHE A 508 -12.79 4.31 -4.26
N VAL A 509 -13.97 4.01 -4.76
CA VAL A 509 -15.22 4.02 -4.00
C VAL A 509 -15.96 2.70 -4.13
N ARG A 510 -16.69 2.33 -3.10
CA ARG A 510 -17.58 1.19 -3.10
C ARG A 510 -18.93 1.58 -3.69
N ILE A 511 -19.39 0.81 -4.63
CA ILE A 511 -20.66 1.05 -5.30
C ILE A 511 -21.50 -0.22 -5.41
N LEU A 512 -22.79 -0.03 -5.59
CA LEU A 512 -23.71 -1.04 -6.07
C LEU A 512 -24.11 -0.68 -7.51
N ARG A 513 -23.69 -1.50 -8.47
CA ARG A 513 -24.03 -1.39 -9.90
C ARG A 513 -24.75 -2.66 -10.31
N ASN A 514 -25.96 -2.56 -10.84
CA ASN A 514 -26.80 -3.71 -11.24
C ASN A 514 -27.00 -4.75 -10.13
N ASN A 515 -27.12 -4.31 -8.87
CA ASN A 515 -27.20 -5.15 -7.66
C ASN A 515 -25.91 -5.93 -7.31
N GLU A 516 -24.80 -5.64 -7.95
CA GLU A 516 -23.50 -6.22 -7.60
C GLU A 516 -22.62 -5.20 -6.86
N LYS A 517 -22.02 -5.63 -5.76
CA LYS A 517 -21.05 -4.83 -4.99
C LYS A 517 -19.72 -4.79 -5.76
N MET A 518 -19.19 -3.61 -6.01
CA MET A 518 -17.88 -3.44 -6.65
C MET A 518 -17.13 -2.21 -6.15
N ILE A 519 -15.84 -2.20 -6.41
CA ILE A 519 -14.97 -1.05 -6.14
C ILE A 519 -14.51 -0.51 -7.49
N VAL A 520 -14.77 0.78 -7.72
CA VAL A 520 -14.38 1.48 -8.95
C VAL A 520 -13.58 2.73 -8.62
N LYS A 521 -12.77 3.20 -9.57
CA LYS A 521 -12.21 4.55 -9.46
C LYS A 521 -13.31 5.59 -9.58
N VAL A 522 -13.20 6.67 -8.83
CA VAL A 522 -14.17 7.77 -8.88
C VAL A 522 -14.34 8.31 -10.30
N GLY A 523 -13.24 8.41 -11.07
CA GLY A 523 -13.28 8.80 -12.49
C GLY A 523 -13.98 7.81 -13.44
N GLU A 524 -14.32 6.60 -12.98
CA GLU A 524 -15.01 5.54 -13.74
C GLU A 524 -16.46 5.35 -13.31
N LEU A 525 -16.98 6.22 -12.43
CA LEU A 525 -18.39 6.22 -12.00
C LEU A 525 -19.32 6.47 -13.19
N GLN A 526 -20.46 5.76 -13.18
CA GLN A 526 -21.48 5.85 -14.20
C GLN A 526 -22.80 6.38 -13.62
N GLU A 527 -23.61 6.97 -14.45
CA GLU A 527 -24.95 7.37 -14.03
C GLU A 527 -25.76 6.14 -13.60
N GLY A 528 -26.30 6.17 -12.38
CA GLY A 528 -27.03 5.05 -11.78
C GLY A 528 -26.22 4.22 -10.78
N ASP A 529 -24.93 4.47 -10.60
CA ASP A 529 -24.16 3.87 -9.52
C ASP A 529 -24.65 4.38 -8.16
N ASN A 530 -24.86 3.47 -7.21
CA ASN A 530 -25.19 3.83 -5.84
C ASN A 530 -23.95 3.63 -4.95
N LEU A 531 -23.52 4.69 -4.27
CA LEU A 531 -22.46 4.59 -3.28
C LEU A 531 -22.92 3.72 -2.10
N VAL A 532 -22.05 2.82 -1.67
CA VAL A 532 -22.27 1.99 -0.47
C VAL A 532 -21.57 2.67 0.70
N ASP A 533 -22.37 3.15 1.66
CA ASP A 533 -21.88 3.87 2.82
C ASP A 533 -21.14 2.95 3.80
N TYR A 534 -20.25 3.53 4.62
CA TYR A 534 -19.43 2.82 5.60
C TYR A 534 -20.22 2.32 6.83
N GLU A 535 -21.47 2.74 6.97
CA GLU A 535 -22.30 2.48 8.15
C GLU A 535 -23.44 1.48 7.94
N SER A 536 -23.52 0.83 6.78
CA SER A 536 -24.60 -0.14 6.50
C SER A 536 -24.09 -1.56 6.30
#